data_a6b56e86173335629a49b94dcc7bae68
#
_entry.id   a6b56e86173335629a49b94dcc7bae68
#
_cell.length_a   1.000
_cell.length_b   1.000
_cell.length_c   1.000
_cell.angle_alpha   90.00
_cell.angle_beta   90.00
_cell.angle_gamma   90.00
#
_symmetry.space_group_name_H-M   'P 1'
#
loop_
_entity.id
_entity.type
_entity.pdbx_description
1 polymer ?
#
loop_
_entity_poly.entity_id
_entity_poly.type
_entity_poly.pdbx_seq_one_letter_code
_entity_poly.pdbx_strand_id
1 'polypeptide(L)'
;MANDSTTVPTPTRELAERLAEIVGPRGVLQRPSELVVYRSDGLPGYAKQPQLAVFPRARDELIAIVRLLAERRVPFVPRGAGTGLSGGALADGVVLVGLNRLNRILSIDPVERLAVVEPGVVNVALTRAATPYGLHYAPDPSSQAACTIGGNVAENAGGPHCLKYGVTLNHVRAVTAILPDGEIIRLGNAAGEADGYDLLGAFVGSEGCFGVALDVTVRLSPNPPAVRTLLADFMSIGAAARATSAIIASGIVPAALEMMDGATIRAVEASIYAAGYPVDAEAILLIELDGLAAGMDADTARVEAMCQEAGARTIRIARDEAERARLWQGRKKAFGAMGRVSPHLVVQDAVIPRTRLPEVLASIREIATRHGITICNVFHADDGNLHPNIGYDANDPDEQARVQTAMREIMATCVAAGGTITGEHGIGLDKLDYMPLIFSDESLAAMCRLREVFDPDRRSNPGKVIPIHSCREWHAAPKAARGV
;
A
#
# COMPACT_ATOMS: atom_id res chain seq x y z
N MET A 1 -9.58 35.02 -27.25
CA MET A 1 -9.28 35.42 -25.87
C MET A 1 -10.32 34.75 -24.98
N ALA A 2 -10.02 33.59 -24.50
CA ALA A 2 -10.75 32.95 -23.40
C ALA A 2 -9.64 32.44 -22.43
N ASN A 3 -9.53 33.19 -21.35
CA ASN A 3 -8.65 32.86 -20.24
C ASN A 3 -9.37 31.77 -19.43
N ASP A 4 -9.18 30.50 -19.79
CA ASP A 4 -9.67 29.36 -19.04
C ASP A 4 -8.51 28.79 -18.22
N SER A 5 -8.00 29.61 -17.30
CA SER A 5 -7.28 29.11 -16.15
C SER A 5 -8.35 28.53 -15.22
N THR A 6 -8.51 27.22 -15.21
CA THR A 6 -9.22 26.49 -14.15
C THR A 6 -8.43 26.66 -12.85
N THR A 7 -8.50 27.86 -12.28
CA THR A 7 -8.03 28.10 -10.91
C THR A 7 -8.93 27.31 -9.98
N VAL A 8 -8.35 26.28 -9.34
CA VAL A 8 -8.99 25.55 -8.25
C VAL A 8 -9.52 26.60 -7.26
N PRO A 9 -10.84 26.62 -6.96
CA PRO A 9 -11.40 27.61 -6.06
C PRO A 9 -10.70 27.51 -4.69
N THR A 10 -10.05 28.58 -4.30
CA THR A 10 -9.44 28.65 -2.96
C THR A 10 -10.56 28.56 -1.90
N PRO A 11 -10.52 27.59 -0.96
CA PRO A 11 -11.48 27.52 0.12
C PRO A 11 -11.55 28.86 0.86
N THR A 12 -12.72 29.45 0.85
CA THR A 12 -12.94 30.74 1.47
C THR A 12 -13.14 30.57 2.98
N ARG A 13 -13.00 31.65 3.75
CA ARG A 13 -13.36 31.67 5.18
C ARG A 13 -14.82 31.19 5.38
N GLU A 14 -15.73 31.57 4.47
CA GLU A 14 -17.11 31.11 4.47
C GLU A 14 -17.22 29.58 4.40
N LEU A 15 -16.45 28.91 3.54
CA LEU A 15 -16.46 27.44 3.46
C LEU A 15 -16.03 26.80 4.79
N ALA A 16 -15.00 27.33 5.42
CA ALA A 16 -14.54 26.83 6.70
C ALA A 16 -15.57 27.03 7.83
N GLU A 17 -16.28 28.16 7.83
CA GLU A 17 -17.39 28.43 8.75
C GLU A 17 -18.54 27.44 8.52
N ARG A 18 -18.96 27.19 7.27
CA ARG A 18 -19.99 26.20 6.92
C ARG A 18 -19.58 24.77 7.29
N LEU A 19 -18.34 24.39 7.08
CA LEU A 19 -17.82 23.09 7.53
C LEU A 19 -17.83 22.98 9.05
N ALA A 20 -17.52 24.05 9.76
CA ALA A 20 -17.58 24.09 11.21
C ALA A 20 -19.01 23.98 11.78
N GLU A 21 -20.02 24.44 11.04
CA GLU A 21 -21.44 24.19 11.36
C GLU A 21 -21.80 22.69 11.35
N ILE A 22 -21.16 21.93 10.44
CA ILE A 22 -21.41 20.47 10.31
C ILE A 22 -20.68 19.68 11.41
N VAL A 23 -19.37 19.88 11.59
CA VAL A 23 -18.54 19.03 12.45
C VAL A 23 -18.15 19.67 13.78
N GLY A 24 -18.62 20.88 14.03
CA GLY A 24 -18.17 21.73 15.13
C GLY A 24 -16.81 22.40 14.87
N PRO A 25 -16.51 23.51 15.59
CA PRO A 25 -15.30 24.30 15.33
C PRO A 25 -13.99 23.54 15.55
N ARG A 26 -13.97 22.53 16.41
CA ARG A 26 -12.80 21.66 16.64
C ARG A 26 -12.62 20.56 15.57
N GLY A 27 -13.57 20.43 14.66
CA GLY A 27 -13.53 19.49 13.55
C GLY A 27 -12.92 20.07 12.29
N VAL A 28 -12.59 21.37 12.24
CA VAL A 28 -11.98 22.07 11.11
C VAL A 28 -10.65 22.69 11.53
N LEU A 29 -9.58 22.36 10.80
CA LEU A 29 -8.25 22.92 11.00
C LEU A 29 -7.92 23.85 9.82
N GLN A 30 -7.43 25.06 10.14
CA GLN A 30 -7.14 26.09 9.14
C GLN A 30 -5.77 26.73 9.33
N ARG A 31 -5.24 26.71 10.58
CA ARG A 31 -3.96 27.35 10.87
C ARG A 31 -2.81 26.54 10.27
N PRO A 32 -1.82 27.18 9.63
CA PRO A 32 -0.67 26.47 9.06
C PRO A 32 0.03 25.54 10.06
N SER A 33 0.11 25.95 11.34
CA SER A 33 0.70 25.14 12.41
C SER A 33 -0.09 23.88 12.74
N GLU A 34 -1.41 23.87 12.51
CA GLU A 34 -2.26 22.69 12.68
C GLU A 34 -2.18 21.75 11.47
N LEU A 35 -2.03 22.34 10.28
CA LEU A 35 -2.01 21.61 9.03
C LEU A 35 -0.67 20.97 8.72
N VAL A 36 0.41 21.37 9.42
CA VAL A 36 1.77 20.86 9.16
C VAL A 36 1.89 19.34 9.26
N VAL A 37 1.12 18.71 10.16
CA VAL A 37 1.12 17.24 10.36
C VAL A 37 0.41 16.48 9.23
N TYR A 38 -0.32 17.18 8.37
CA TYR A 38 -1.03 16.62 7.21
C TYR A 38 -0.32 16.89 5.89
N ARG A 39 0.86 17.52 5.92
CA ARG A 39 1.65 17.82 4.72
C ARG A 39 2.32 16.60 4.12
N SER A 40 2.52 15.56 4.91
CA SER A 40 3.19 14.32 4.52
C SER A 40 2.29 13.11 4.75
N ASP A 41 2.54 12.05 4.04
CA ASP A 41 2.02 10.71 4.29
C ASP A 41 3.19 9.74 4.56
N GLY A 42 3.05 8.45 4.25
CA GLY A 42 4.11 7.47 4.41
C GLY A 42 5.23 7.59 3.36
N LEU A 43 5.01 8.32 2.25
CA LEU A 43 6.01 8.53 1.20
C LEU A 43 7.04 9.58 1.62
N PRO A 44 8.32 9.22 1.79
CA PRO A 44 9.37 10.18 2.11
C PRO A 44 9.63 11.15 0.94
N GLY A 45 10.06 12.38 1.26
CA GLY A 45 10.49 13.36 0.27
C GLY A 45 9.38 14.19 -0.37
N TYR A 46 8.11 13.83 -0.16
CA TYR A 46 6.96 14.61 -0.64
C TYR A 46 6.28 15.36 0.50
N ALA A 47 6.00 16.64 0.28
CA ALA A 47 5.23 17.44 1.21
C ALA A 47 4.28 18.38 0.44
N LYS A 48 2.99 18.29 0.73
CA LYS A 48 1.94 19.10 0.11
C LYS A 48 1.07 19.74 1.19
N GLN A 49 0.81 21.03 1.11
CA GLN A 49 0.09 21.77 2.13
C GLN A 49 -1.42 21.79 1.81
N PRO A 50 -2.29 21.14 2.63
CA PRO A 50 -3.72 21.33 2.50
C PRO A 50 -4.10 22.77 2.85
N GLN A 51 -5.16 23.28 2.24
CA GLN A 51 -5.70 24.60 2.60
C GLN A 51 -6.49 24.58 3.90
N LEU A 52 -7.25 23.51 4.11
CA LEU A 52 -7.92 23.21 5.37
C LEU A 52 -8.09 21.69 5.51
N ALA A 53 -8.32 21.23 6.73
CA ALA A 53 -8.66 19.84 6.99
C ALA A 53 -9.95 19.77 7.81
N VAL A 54 -10.84 18.82 7.45
CA VAL A 54 -12.13 18.59 8.13
C VAL A 54 -12.26 17.14 8.56
N PHE A 55 -12.79 16.91 9.77
CA PHE A 55 -12.80 15.60 10.42
C PHE A 55 -14.22 15.24 10.90
N PRO A 56 -15.02 14.56 10.05
CA PRO A 56 -16.32 14.05 10.45
C PRO A 56 -16.23 12.97 11.53
N ARG A 57 -17.23 12.90 12.41
CA ARG A 57 -17.40 11.89 13.48
C ARG A 57 -18.53 10.94 13.23
N ALA A 58 -19.40 11.27 12.27
CA ALA A 58 -20.56 10.50 11.91
C ALA A 58 -20.70 10.43 10.39
N ARG A 59 -21.35 9.37 9.93
CA ARG A 59 -21.67 9.16 8.52
C ARG A 59 -22.38 10.38 7.90
N ASP A 60 -23.38 10.92 8.60
CA ASP A 60 -24.17 12.05 8.09
C ASP A 60 -23.35 13.34 7.98
N GLU A 61 -22.37 13.54 8.88
CA GLU A 61 -21.41 14.66 8.76
C GLU A 61 -20.56 14.51 7.51
N LEU A 62 -20.04 13.30 7.22
CA LEU A 62 -19.26 13.05 5.99
C LEU A 62 -20.10 13.31 4.74
N ILE A 63 -21.35 12.84 4.73
CA ILE A 63 -22.29 13.08 3.62
C ILE A 63 -22.52 14.58 3.43
N ALA A 64 -22.78 15.32 4.49
CA ALA A 64 -22.99 16.76 4.44
C ALA A 64 -21.75 17.52 3.95
N ILE A 65 -20.55 17.11 4.39
CA ILE A 65 -19.28 17.69 3.92
C ILE A 65 -19.13 17.49 2.42
N VAL A 66 -19.25 16.25 1.91
CA VAL A 66 -19.04 15.97 0.48
C VAL A 66 -20.07 16.72 -0.37
N ARG A 67 -21.33 16.78 0.05
CA ARG A 67 -22.38 17.55 -0.65
C ARG A 67 -22.08 19.05 -0.67
N LEU A 68 -21.60 19.63 0.44
CA LEU A 68 -21.19 21.02 0.48
C LEU A 68 -20.01 21.30 -0.47
N LEU A 69 -19.01 20.41 -0.49
CA LEU A 69 -17.86 20.52 -1.39
C LEU A 69 -18.31 20.37 -2.86
N ALA A 70 -19.26 19.47 -3.14
CA ALA A 70 -19.88 19.29 -4.45
C ALA A 70 -20.60 20.55 -4.92
N GLU A 71 -21.48 21.14 -4.08
CA GLU A 71 -22.20 22.38 -4.36
C GLU A 71 -21.26 23.54 -4.69
N ARG A 72 -20.15 23.64 -3.95
CA ARG A 72 -19.15 24.68 -4.11
C ARG A 72 -18.07 24.38 -5.14
N ARG A 73 -18.13 23.21 -5.80
CA ARG A 73 -17.14 22.69 -6.76
C ARG A 73 -15.71 22.69 -6.21
N VAL A 74 -15.55 22.39 -4.91
CA VAL A 74 -14.27 22.37 -4.24
C VAL A 74 -13.69 20.97 -4.28
N PRO A 75 -12.47 20.79 -4.82
CA PRO A 75 -11.79 19.50 -4.79
C PRO A 75 -11.30 19.16 -3.38
N PHE A 76 -11.20 17.85 -3.12
CA PHE A 76 -10.81 17.34 -1.82
C PHE A 76 -10.00 16.04 -1.92
N VAL A 77 -9.26 15.74 -0.86
CA VAL A 77 -8.53 14.49 -0.70
C VAL A 77 -9.06 13.75 0.51
N PRO A 78 -9.66 12.56 0.33
CA PRO A 78 -10.01 11.70 1.46
C PRO A 78 -8.73 11.09 2.05
N ARG A 79 -8.63 11.07 3.38
CA ARG A 79 -7.45 10.53 4.07
C ARG A 79 -7.84 9.65 5.24
N GLY A 80 -7.35 8.41 5.26
CA GLY A 80 -7.34 7.53 6.43
C GLY A 80 -6.22 7.91 7.39
N ALA A 81 -5.32 6.98 7.68
CA ALA A 81 -4.16 7.22 8.54
C ALA A 81 -2.98 7.92 7.81
N GLY A 82 -2.97 7.95 6.48
CA GLY A 82 -1.87 8.51 5.69
C GLY A 82 -0.60 7.67 5.76
N THR A 83 -0.73 6.35 5.82
CA THR A 83 0.39 5.40 5.85
C THR A 83 0.83 4.94 4.45
N GLY A 84 0.11 5.31 3.40
CA GLY A 84 0.42 4.97 2.01
C GLY A 84 1.78 5.51 1.57
N LEU A 85 2.43 4.81 0.63
CA LEU A 85 3.78 5.06 0.16
C LEU A 85 3.83 5.55 -1.29
N SER A 86 2.71 6.06 -1.81
CA SER A 86 2.60 6.56 -3.19
C SER A 86 2.26 8.06 -3.29
N GLY A 87 2.05 8.75 -2.15
CA GLY A 87 1.60 10.14 -2.14
C GLY A 87 0.10 10.30 -2.39
N GLY A 88 -0.68 9.21 -2.34
CA GLY A 88 -2.11 9.20 -2.56
C GLY A 88 -2.91 10.05 -1.57
N ALA A 89 -2.44 10.18 -0.32
CA ALA A 89 -3.11 10.93 0.74
C ALA A 89 -2.68 12.41 0.86
N LEU A 90 -1.87 12.91 -0.07
CA LEU A 90 -1.35 14.30 -0.06
C LEU A 90 -2.35 15.27 -0.68
N ALA A 91 -2.76 16.30 0.07
CA ALA A 91 -3.64 17.35 -0.40
C ALA A 91 -2.82 18.60 -0.78
N ASP A 92 -2.75 18.92 -2.08
CA ASP A 92 -2.02 20.06 -2.60
C ASP A 92 -2.96 21.25 -2.83
N GLY A 93 -3.02 22.18 -1.89
CA GLY A 93 -3.85 23.37 -2.01
C GLY A 93 -5.37 23.10 -2.01
N VAL A 94 -5.81 21.92 -1.59
CA VAL A 94 -7.23 21.51 -1.56
C VAL A 94 -7.68 21.12 -0.16
N VAL A 95 -8.97 20.82 0.01
CA VAL A 95 -9.53 20.37 1.29
C VAL A 95 -9.11 18.94 1.58
N LEU A 96 -8.61 18.68 2.79
CA LEU A 96 -8.38 17.33 3.28
C LEU A 96 -9.59 16.88 4.12
N VAL A 97 -10.14 15.70 3.80
CA VAL A 97 -11.22 15.07 4.56
C VAL A 97 -10.68 13.87 5.33
N GLY A 98 -10.43 14.06 6.63
CA GLY A 98 -9.85 13.04 7.50
C GLY A 98 -10.90 12.08 8.06
N LEU A 99 -10.79 10.78 7.74
CA LEU A 99 -11.81 9.76 8.04
C LEU A 99 -11.53 8.99 9.34
N ASN A 100 -10.43 9.26 10.03
CA ASN A 100 -9.96 8.52 11.19
C ASN A 100 -10.90 8.53 12.41
N ARG A 101 -11.90 9.42 12.44
CA ARG A 101 -12.93 9.46 13.49
C ARG A 101 -14.17 8.61 13.20
N LEU A 102 -14.33 8.13 11.98
CA LEU A 102 -15.33 7.16 11.57
C LEU A 102 -14.77 5.75 11.80
N ASN A 103 -14.68 5.32 13.05
CA ASN A 103 -13.88 4.16 13.46
C ASN A 103 -14.68 3.09 14.23
N ARG A 104 -15.98 3.01 14.01
CA ARG A 104 -16.83 2.00 14.65
C ARG A 104 -16.85 0.72 13.83
N ILE A 105 -16.74 -0.41 14.52
CA ILE A 105 -17.13 -1.72 13.99
C ILE A 105 -18.64 -1.81 14.19
N LEU A 106 -19.39 -1.80 13.09
CA LEU A 106 -20.86 -1.74 13.12
C LEU A 106 -21.48 -3.08 13.43
N SER A 107 -20.91 -4.17 12.88
CA SER A 107 -21.31 -5.55 13.20
C SER A 107 -20.18 -6.53 12.91
N ILE A 108 -20.19 -7.67 13.62
CA ILE A 108 -19.44 -8.88 13.29
C ILE A 108 -20.45 -10.03 13.31
N ASP A 109 -20.51 -10.76 12.20
CA ASP A 109 -21.29 -11.99 12.08
C ASP A 109 -20.32 -13.18 11.98
N PRO A 110 -20.16 -13.96 13.07
CA PRO A 110 -19.24 -15.09 13.07
C PRO A 110 -19.72 -16.28 12.21
N VAL A 111 -21.02 -16.40 11.97
CA VAL A 111 -21.60 -17.50 11.18
C VAL A 111 -21.33 -17.27 9.69
N GLU A 112 -21.66 -16.07 9.21
CA GLU A 112 -21.40 -15.66 7.83
C GLU A 112 -19.93 -15.25 7.63
N ARG A 113 -19.16 -15.10 8.72
CA ARG A 113 -17.77 -14.62 8.70
C ARG A 113 -17.64 -13.27 8.01
N LEU A 114 -18.53 -12.37 8.34
CA LEU A 114 -18.57 -11.01 7.81
C LEU A 114 -18.43 -9.98 8.93
N ALA A 115 -17.87 -8.84 8.58
CA ALA A 115 -17.91 -7.65 9.42
C ALA A 115 -18.31 -6.44 8.58
N VAL A 116 -19.09 -5.53 9.18
CA VAL A 116 -19.38 -4.21 8.62
C VAL A 116 -18.70 -3.16 9.46
N VAL A 117 -17.89 -2.33 8.83
CA VAL A 117 -17.03 -1.35 9.53
C VAL A 117 -17.06 0.02 8.88
N GLU A 118 -16.88 1.06 9.66
CA GLU A 118 -16.61 2.41 9.17
C GLU A 118 -15.18 2.50 8.59
N PRO A 119 -14.91 3.43 7.64
CA PRO A 119 -13.64 3.50 6.92
C PRO A 119 -12.41 3.81 7.78
N GLY A 120 -12.59 4.47 8.92
CA GLY A 120 -11.52 4.83 9.86
C GLY A 120 -11.17 3.73 10.87
N VAL A 121 -11.79 2.56 10.83
CA VAL A 121 -11.42 1.42 11.69
C VAL A 121 -9.99 1.02 11.38
N VAL A 122 -9.14 0.95 12.41
CA VAL A 122 -7.75 0.50 12.26
C VAL A 122 -7.73 -1.00 11.93
N ASN A 123 -6.93 -1.39 10.95
CA ASN A 123 -6.86 -2.76 10.42
C ASN A 123 -6.75 -3.81 11.55
N VAL A 124 -5.72 -3.72 12.41
CA VAL A 124 -5.50 -4.68 13.49
C VAL A 124 -6.61 -4.66 14.55
N ALA A 125 -7.37 -3.56 14.68
CA ALA A 125 -8.48 -3.49 15.64
C ALA A 125 -9.63 -4.41 15.21
N LEU A 126 -9.87 -4.54 13.89
CA LEU A 126 -10.86 -5.48 13.38
C LEU A 126 -10.46 -6.93 13.67
N THR A 127 -9.19 -7.30 13.43
CA THR A 127 -8.67 -8.64 13.78
C THR A 127 -8.83 -8.92 15.27
N ARG A 128 -8.46 -7.96 16.14
CA ARG A 128 -8.64 -8.12 17.59
C ARG A 128 -10.10 -8.32 18.00
N ALA A 129 -11.03 -7.60 17.36
CA ALA A 129 -12.47 -7.76 17.62
C ALA A 129 -13.02 -9.09 17.11
N ALA A 130 -12.44 -9.67 16.05
CA ALA A 130 -12.85 -10.95 15.48
C ALA A 130 -12.19 -12.16 16.21
N THR A 131 -11.06 -11.97 16.87
CA THR A 131 -10.30 -13.05 17.57
C THR A 131 -11.12 -13.89 18.54
N PRO A 132 -12.07 -13.33 19.37
CA PRO A 132 -12.90 -14.15 20.26
C PRO A 132 -13.79 -15.16 19.53
N TYR A 133 -14.01 -14.96 18.25
CA TYR A 133 -14.80 -15.85 17.38
C TYR A 133 -13.92 -16.83 16.60
N GLY A 134 -12.61 -16.88 16.84
CA GLY A 134 -11.67 -17.70 16.07
C GLY A 134 -11.43 -17.19 14.65
N LEU A 135 -11.65 -15.89 14.42
CA LEU A 135 -11.56 -15.24 13.11
C LEU A 135 -10.52 -14.11 13.12
N HIS A 136 -10.06 -13.74 11.93
CA HIS A 136 -9.21 -12.55 11.69
C HIS A 136 -9.54 -11.89 10.36
N TYR A 137 -9.13 -10.65 10.18
CA TYR A 137 -9.09 -9.98 8.89
C TYR A 137 -7.71 -10.22 8.27
N ALA A 138 -7.67 -10.94 7.15
CA ALA A 138 -6.43 -11.49 6.61
C ALA A 138 -5.47 -10.46 6.00
N PRO A 139 -5.89 -9.41 5.25
CA PRO A 139 -4.94 -8.41 4.76
C PRO A 139 -4.20 -7.72 5.90
N ASP A 140 -2.86 -7.86 5.93
CA ASP A 140 -2.03 -7.39 7.03
C ASP A 140 -0.82 -6.55 6.58
N PRO A 141 -1.05 -5.40 5.91
CA PRO A 141 0.05 -4.55 5.50
C PRO A 141 0.98 -4.23 6.67
N SER A 142 2.25 -3.95 6.40
CA SER A 142 3.23 -3.63 7.46
C SER A 142 2.79 -2.48 8.36
N SER A 143 1.89 -1.64 7.87
CA SER A 143 1.24 -0.53 8.59
C SER A 143 -0.01 -0.92 9.38
N GLN A 144 -0.39 -2.21 9.48
CA GLN A 144 -1.66 -2.69 10.06
C GLN A 144 -2.01 -2.12 11.45
N ALA A 145 -1.00 -1.72 12.22
CA ALA A 145 -1.20 -1.11 13.55
C ALA A 145 -1.73 0.32 13.49
N ALA A 146 -1.71 0.96 12.32
CA ALA A 146 -2.09 2.35 12.11
C ALA A 146 -3.03 2.55 10.91
N CYS A 147 -2.86 1.83 9.80
CA CYS A 147 -3.69 1.96 8.61
C CYS A 147 -5.15 1.62 8.90
N THR A 148 -6.04 2.18 8.08
CA THR A 148 -7.49 2.04 8.26
C THR A 148 -8.10 1.17 7.16
N ILE A 149 -9.25 0.55 7.43
CA ILE A 149 -9.95 -0.29 6.45
C ILE A 149 -10.31 0.51 5.18
N GLY A 150 -10.77 1.76 5.32
CA GLY A 150 -11.04 2.62 4.16
C GLY A 150 -9.77 2.96 3.37
N GLY A 151 -8.62 3.13 4.04
CA GLY A 151 -7.32 3.26 3.40
C GLY A 151 -6.91 1.98 2.68
N ASN A 152 -7.09 0.81 3.30
CA ASN A 152 -6.83 -0.48 2.66
C ASN A 152 -7.69 -0.69 1.40
N VAL A 153 -8.98 -0.28 1.44
CA VAL A 153 -9.86 -0.30 0.26
C VAL A 153 -9.35 0.63 -0.84
N ALA A 154 -8.98 1.86 -0.48
CA ALA A 154 -8.49 2.85 -1.45
C ALA A 154 -7.22 2.39 -2.18
N GLU A 155 -6.27 1.78 -1.45
CA GLU A 155 -4.98 1.34 -1.99
C GLU A 155 -5.00 -0.12 -2.50
N ASN A 156 -6.08 -0.88 -2.28
CA ASN A 156 -6.08 -2.34 -2.43
C ASN A 156 -4.91 -2.99 -1.67
N ALA A 157 -4.72 -2.58 -0.41
CA ALA A 157 -3.53 -2.92 0.36
C ALA A 157 -3.30 -4.43 0.46
N GLY A 158 -2.03 -4.81 0.35
CA GLY A 158 -1.54 -6.18 0.48
C GLY A 158 -0.87 -6.45 1.83
N GLY A 159 0.27 -7.16 1.79
CA GLY A 159 1.08 -7.52 2.95
C GLY A 159 1.77 -8.87 2.78
N PRO A 160 2.46 -9.37 3.83
CA PRO A 160 3.24 -10.60 3.77
C PRO A 160 2.45 -11.86 3.41
N HIS A 161 1.14 -11.85 3.61
CA HIS A 161 0.29 -13.03 3.44
C HIS A 161 -0.49 -13.06 2.12
N CYS A 162 -0.13 -12.19 1.16
CA CYS A 162 -0.87 -12.01 -0.09
C CYS A 162 -0.91 -13.25 -0.98
N LEU A 163 0.18 -14.01 -1.07
CA LEU A 163 0.20 -15.21 -1.93
C LEU A 163 -0.91 -16.20 -1.55
N LYS A 164 -1.13 -16.41 -0.26
CA LYS A 164 -2.11 -17.39 0.22
C LYS A 164 -3.50 -16.80 0.41
N TYR A 165 -3.58 -15.63 0.99
CA TYR A 165 -4.87 -15.04 1.41
C TYR A 165 -5.40 -13.99 0.44
N GLY A 166 -4.55 -13.46 -0.43
CA GLY A 166 -4.90 -12.38 -1.35
C GLY A 166 -4.78 -11.00 -0.70
N VAL A 167 -5.14 -10.00 -1.48
CA VAL A 167 -5.12 -8.57 -1.12
C VAL A 167 -6.49 -8.12 -0.62
N THR A 168 -6.64 -6.85 -0.27
CA THR A 168 -7.90 -6.27 0.25
C THR A 168 -9.11 -6.58 -0.63
N LEU A 169 -8.99 -6.50 -1.96
CA LEU A 169 -10.08 -6.81 -2.90
C LEU A 169 -10.68 -8.21 -2.67
N ASN A 170 -9.86 -9.21 -2.36
CA ASN A 170 -10.32 -10.58 -2.12
C ASN A 170 -11.18 -10.72 -0.84
N HIS A 171 -11.14 -9.71 0.03
CA HIS A 171 -11.83 -9.71 1.32
C HIS A 171 -12.96 -8.68 1.41
N VAL A 172 -13.04 -7.72 0.51
CA VAL A 172 -14.16 -6.78 0.44
C VAL A 172 -15.34 -7.43 -0.27
N ARG A 173 -16.52 -7.37 0.36
CA ARG A 173 -17.77 -7.91 -0.18
C ARG A 173 -18.70 -6.82 -0.69
N ALA A 174 -18.71 -5.68 0.00
CA ALA A 174 -19.48 -4.53 -0.41
C ALA A 174 -18.89 -3.24 0.17
N VAL A 175 -19.13 -2.14 -0.53
CA VAL A 175 -18.83 -0.79 -0.07
C VAL A 175 -20.08 0.07 -0.28
N THR A 176 -20.54 0.76 0.77
CA THR A 176 -21.39 1.93 0.57
C THR A 176 -20.48 3.14 0.43
N ALA A 177 -20.55 3.84 -0.70
CA ALA A 177 -19.70 4.98 -0.99
C ALA A 177 -20.52 6.24 -1.25
N ILE A 178 -19.94 7.40 -0.95
CA ILE A 178 -20.42 8.68 -1.44
C ILE A 178 -19.54 9.14 -2.60
N LEU A 179 -20.17 9.43 -3.73
CA LEU A 179 -19.52 9.95 -4.92
C LEU A 179 -19.17 11.44 -4.74
N PRO A 180 -18.27 12.00 -5.56
CA PRO A 180 -17.86 13.41 -5.43
C PRO A 180 -18.98 14.43 -5.70
N ASP A 181 -20.07 14.02 -6.34
CA ASP A 181 -21.30 14.83 -6.53
C ASP A 181 -22.26 14.78 -5.33
N GLY A 182 -22.00 13.92 -4.34
CA GLY A 182 -22.83 13.74 -3.15
C GLY A 182 -23.88 12.64 -3.26
N GLU A 183 -23.90 11.88 -4.36
CA GLU A 183 -24.74 10.69 -4.48
C GLU A 183 -24.16 9.53 -3.66
N ILE A 184 -25.06 8.70 -3.12
CA ILE A 184 -24.70 7.52 -2.34
C ILE A 184 -25.00 6.29 -3.17
N ILE A 185 -23.98 5.45 -3.35
CA ILE A 185 -24.09 4.19 -4.07
C ILE A 185 -23.68 3.03 -3.19
N ARG A 186 -24.21 1.84 -3.49
CA ARG A 186 -23.76 0.59 -2.92
C ARG A 186 -23.15 -0.27 -4.01
N LEU A 187 -21.93 -0.72 -3.78
CA LEU A 187 -21.14 -1.57 -4.67
C LEU A 187 -20.99 -2.94 -4.01
N GLY A 188 -21.29 -4.01 -4.74
CA GLY A 188 -21.26 -5.37 -4.22
C GLY A 188 -22.38 -5.69 -3.22
N ASN A 189 -22.35 -6.90 -2.67
CA ASN A 189 -23.29 -7.40 -1.67
C ASN A 189 -22.61 -8.41 -0.74
N ALA A 190 -23.32 -8.84 0.32
CA ALA A 190 -22.79 -9.78 1.31
C ALA A 190 -22.40 -11.15 0.71
N ALA A 191 -23.06 -11.60 -0.36
CA ALA A 191 -22.74 -12.84 -1.06
C ALA A 191 -21.43 -12.74 -1.85
N GLY A 192 -20.98 -11.53 -2.18
CA GLY A 192 -19.75 -11.28 -2.95
C GLY A 192 -19.93 -11.47 -4.46
N GLU A 193 -21.17 -11.41 -4.93
CA GLU A 193 -21.51 -11.44 -6.35
C GLU A 193 -21.88 -10.04 -6.84
N ALA A 194 -21.58 -9.76 -8.09
CA ALA A 194 -21.95 -8.50 -8.74
C ALA A 194 -23.09 -8.76 -9.74
N ASP A 195 -24.13 -7.94 -9.67
CA ASP A 195 -25.17 -7.91 -10.70
C ASP A 195 -24.67 -6.99 -11.85
N GLY A 196 -24.04 -7.57 -12.86
CA GLY A 196 -23.49 -6.83 -14.00
C GLY A 196 -21.98 -6.60 -13.91
N TYR A 197 -21.52 -5.37 -14.21
CA TYR A 197 -20.10 -5.04 -14.16
C TYR A 197 -19.58 -5.02 -12.73
N ASP A 198 -18.33 -5.48 -12.53
CA ASP A 198 -17.63 -5.43 -11.24
C ASP A 198 -17.18 -4.00 -10.90
N LEU A 199 -18.14 -3.17 -10.49
CA LEU A 199 -17.86 -1.80 -10.05
C LEU A 199 -17.20 -1.77 -8.66
N LEU A 200 -17.36 -2.83 -7.85
CA LEU A 200 -16.65 -2.97 -6.59
C LEU A 200 -15.15 -3.13 -6.84
N GLY A 201 -14.77 -4.01 -7.77
CA GLY A 201 -13.37 -4.18 -8.18
C GLY A 201 -12.76 -2.92 -8.80
N ALA A 202 -13.57 -2.10 -9.51
CA ALA A 202 -13.11 -0.80 -9.99
C ALA A 202 -12.90 0.23 -8.86
N PHE A 203 -13.71 0.18 -7.80
CA PHE A 203 -13.62 1.13 -6.67
C PHE A 203 -12.46 0.80 -5.72
N VAL A 204 -12.23 -0.49 -5.45
CA VAL A 204 -11.10 -0.95 -4.62
C VAL A 204 -9.80 -0.69 -5.39
N GLY A 205 -8.84 0.00 -4.78
CA GLY A 205 -7.60 0.42 -5.43
C GLY A 205 -7.71 1.71 -6.26
N SER A 206 -8.84 2.44 -6.15
CA SER A 206 -9.00 3.73 -6.84
C SER A 206 -8.27 4.90 -6.16
N GLU A 207 -7.57 4.67 -5.07
CA GLU A 207 -6.81 5.66 -4.29
C GLU A 207 -7.64 6.92 -3.95
N GLY A 208 -8.95 6.72 -3.68
CA GLY A 208 -9.87 7.81 -3.37
C GLY A 208 -10.26 8.69 -4.55
N CYS A 209 -9.93 8.29 -5.79
CA CYS A 209 -10.29 9.06 -6.99
C CYS A 209 -11.76 8.89 -7.40
N PHE A 210 -12.44 7.84 -6.93
CA PHE A 210 -13.82 7.53 -7.33
C PHE A 210 -14.87 7.90 -6.26
N GLY A 211 -14.43 8.41 -5.11
CA GLY A 211 -15.29 8.78 -4.01
C GLY A 211 -14.77 8.28 -2.67
N VAL A 212 -15.64 8.28 -1.65
CA VAL A 212 -15.27 7.98 -0.27
C VAL A 212 -16.15 6.88 0.29
N ALA A 213 -15.56 5.84 0.88
CA ALA A 213 -16.30 4.80 1.57
C ALA A 213 -16.99 5.36 2.83
N LEU A 214 -18.26 5.04 3.02
CA LEU A 214 -19.06 5.32 4.19
C LEU A 214 -19.06 4.13 5.17
N ASP A 215 -19.18 2.94 4.63
CA ASP A 215 -19.01 1.66 5.32
C ASP A 215 -18.47 0.60 4.35
N VAL A 216 -17.81 -0.40 4.92
CA VAL A 216 -17.20 -1.52 4.19
C VAL A 216 -17.65 -2.83 4.82
N THR A 217 -18.19 -3.73 4.00
CA THR A 217 -18.45 -5.12 4.38
C THR A 217 -17.26 -5.97 3.98
N VAL A 218 -16.63 -6.62 4.94
CA VAL A 218 -15.44 -7.47 4.71
C VAL A 218 -15.69 -8.91 5.15
N ARG A 219 -15.04 -9.84 4.45
CA ARG A 219 -14.95 -11.24 4.84
C ARG A 219 -13.86 -11.42 5.88
N LEU A 220 -14.17 -12.20 6.92
CA LEU A 220 -13.21 -12.67 7.92
C LEU A 220 -12.77 -14.09 7.61
N SER A 221 -11.50 -14.39 7.88
CA SER A 221 -10.89 -15.71 7.69
C SER A 221 -10.82 -16.46 9.03
N PRO A 222 -11.07 -17.78 9.07
CA PRO A 222 -10.80 -18.58 10.25
C PRO A 222 -9.31 -18.53 10.62
N ASN A 223 -9.01 -18.51 11.92
CA ASN A 223 -7.63 -18.66 12.38
C ASN A 223 -7.10 -20.06 12.00
N PRO A 224 -5.89 -20.16 11.44
CA PRO A 224 -5.32 -21.45 11.09
C PRO A 224 -5.10 -22.30 12.35
N PRO A 225 -5.45 -23.61 12.36
CA PRO A 225 -5.28 -24.49 13.50
C PRO A 225 -3.82 -24.72 13.88
N ALA A 226 -2.89 -24.62 12.95
CA ALA A 226 -1.45 -24.76 13.17
C ALA A 226 -0.66 -23.76 12.35
N VAL A 227 0.45 -23.31 12.91
CA VAL A 227 1.42 -22.41 12.27
C VAL A 227 2.83 -22.92 12.54
N ARG A 228 3.73 -22.84 11.55
CA ARG A 228 5.16 -23.10 11.67
C ARG A 228 5.93 -21.98 10.99
N THR A 229 6.90 -21.42 11.69
CA THR A 229 7.78 -20.38 11.16
C THR A 229 9.21 -20.88 11.11
N LEU A 230 9.82 -20.81 9.94
CA LEU A 230 11.19 -21.22 9.68
C LEU A 230 12.02 -20.00 9.30
N LEU A 231 13.27 -19.97 9.72
CA LEU A 231 14.29 -19.04 9.26
C LEU A 231 15.41 -19.85 8.59
N ALA A 232 15.59 -19.65 7.29
CA ALA A 232 16.69 -20.25 6.52
C ALA A 232 17.68 -19.16 6.11
N ASP A 233 19.01 -19.40 6.27
CA ASP A 233 20.05 -18.46 5.88
C ASP A 233 20.92 -18.98 4.75
N PHE A 234 21.36 -18.03 3.90
CA PHE A 234 22.08 -18.31 2.65
C PHE A 234 23.29 -17.39 2.49
N MET A 235 24.35 -17.91 1.84
CA MET A 235 25.51 -17.13 1.45
C MET A 235 25.36 -16.48 0.04
N SER A 236 24.14 -16.51 -0.50
CA SER A 236 23.83 -15.94 -1.81
C SER A 236 22.34 -15.62 -1.92
N ILE A 237 22.01 -14.40 -2.35
CA ILE A 237 20.62 -14.02 -2.67
C ILE A 237 20.03 -14.93 -3.75
N GLY A 238 20.82 -15.31 -4.76
CA GLY A 238 20.38 -16.24 -5.80
C GLY A 238 20.01 -17.63 -5.26
N ALA A 239 20.69 -18.12 -4.21
CA ALA A 239 20.34 -19.38 -3.55
C ALA A 239 18.99 -19.26 -2.84
N ALA A 240 18.76 -18.19 -2.09
CA ALA A 240 17.50 -17.92 -1.44
C ALA A 240 16.34 -17.79 -2.45
N ALA A 241 16.55 -17.10 -3.58
CA ALA A 241 15.56 -16.98 -4.64
C ALA A 241 15.23 -18.34 -5.33
N ARG A 242 16.23 -19.24 -5.48
CA ARG A 242 15.97 -20.59 -5.96
C ARG A 242 15.15 -21.42 -4.96
N ALA A 243 15.45 -21.31 -3.65
CA ALA A 243 14.65 -21.97 -2.61
C ALA A 243 13.18 -21.50 -2.67
N THR A 244 12.95 -20.20 -2.77
CA THR A 244 11.61 -19.62 -2.97
C THR A 244 10.88 -20.25 -4.14
N SER A 245 11.51 -20.27 -5.31
CA SER A 245 10.93 -20.83 -6.52
C SER A 245 10.64 -22.33 -6.39
N ALA A 246 11.53 -23.10 -5.75
CA ALA A 246 11.36 -24.53 -5.52
C ALA A 246 10.18 -24.83 -4.59
N ILE A 247 10.04 -24.07 -3.48
CA ILE A 247 8.94 -24.24 -2.53
C ILE A 247 7.60 -24.04 -3.25
N ILE A 248 7.43 -22.95 -3.98
CA ILE A 248 6.18 -22.67 -4.70
C ILE A 248 5.92 -23.70 -5.79
N ALA A 249 6.95 -24.08 -6.57
CA ALA A 249 6.82 -25.10 -7.65
C ALA A 249 6.45 -26.49 -7.11
N SER A 250 6.72 -26.79 -5.84
CA SER A 250 6.35 -28.05 -5.20
C SER A 250 4.84 -28.19 -4.91
N GLY A 251 4.07 -27.11 -5.11
CA GLY A 251 2.65 -27.02 -4.75
C GLY A 251 2.39 -26.62 -3.29
N ILE A 252 3.43 -26.38 -2.49
CA ILE A 252 3.27 -25.79 -1.15
C ILE A 252 3.02 -24.30 -1.33
N VAL A 253 1.92 -23.82 -0.74
CA VAL A 253 1.59 -22.39 -0.66
C VAL A 253 1.85 -21.93 0.78
N PRO A 254 3.02 -21.34 1.09
CA PRO A 254 3.28 -20.80 2.41
C PRO A 254 2.31 -19.67 2.72
N ALA A 255 2.06 -19.46 4.01
CA ALA A 255 1.28 -18.31 4.48
C ALA A 255 2.04 -17.02 4.18
N ALA A 256 3.38 -17.05 4.32
CA ALA A 256 4.28 -15.97 3.93
C ALA A 256 5.67 -16.52 3.61
N LEU A 257 6.38 -15.87 2.70
CA LEU A 257 7.77 -16.16 2.40
C LEU A 257 8.52 -14.86 2.10
N GLU A 258 9.25 -14.39 3.11
CA GLU A 258 9.88 -13.09 3.15
C GLU A 258 11.38 -13.20 2.96
N MET A 259 11.97 -12.31 2.15
CA MET A 259 13.42 -12.27 1.96
C MET A 259 14.01 -10.97 2.51
N MET A 260 15.16 -11.08 3.17
CA MET A 260 15.99 -9.95 3.57
C MET A 260 17.44 -10.19 3.13
N ASP A 261 18.09 -9.17 2.57
CA ASP A 261 19.51 -9.23 2.22
C ASP A 261 20.42 -8.94 3.42
N GLY A 262 21.73 -9.18 3.26
CA GLY A 262 22.72 -9.00 4.32
C GLY A 262 22.80 -7.56 4.84
N ALA A 263 22.53 -6.54 4.01
CA ALA A 263 22.52 -5.14 4.44
C ALA A 263 21.34 -4.89 5.39
N THR A 264 20.16 -5.39 5.03
CA THR A 264 18.96 -5.33 5.87
C THR A 264 19.14 -6.10 7.18
N ILE A 265 19.67 -7.32 7.12
CA ILE A 265 19.96 -8.16 8.29
C ILE A 265 20.81 -7.38 9.29
N ARG A 266 21.93 -6.82 8.85
CA ARG A 266 22.84 -6.03 9.71
C ARG A 266 22.16 -4.79 10.29
N ALA A 267 21.32 -4.09 9.51
CA ALA A 267 20.57 -2.94 10.01
C ALA A 267 19.57 -3.32 11.11
N VAL A 268 18.84 -4.42 10.93
CA VAL A 268 17.88 -4.94 11.92
C VAL A 268 18.61 -5.37 13.21
N GLU A 269 19.66 -6.18 13.09
CA GLU A 269 20.40 -6.70 14.25
C GLU A 269 21.15 -5.61 15.03
N ALA A 270 21.54 -4.50 14.38
CA ALA A 270 22.10 -3.33 15.05
C ALA A 270 21.04 -2.43 15.71
N SER A 271 19.75 -2.74 15.56
CA SER A 271 18.62 -1.94 16.05
C SER A 271 18.05 -2.51 17.36
N ILE A 272 17.06 -1.82 17.93
CA ILE A 272 16.27 -2.32 19.08
C ILE A 272 15.33 -3.48 18.68
N TYR A 273 15.27 -3.82 17.41
CA TYR A 273 14.43 -4.88 16.85
C TYR A 273 15.22 -6.15 16.52
N ALA A 274 16.44 -6.30 17.08
CA ALA A 274 17.27 -7.48 16.89
C ALA A 274 16.47 -8.77 17.14
N ALA A 275 16.48 -9.66 16.16
CA ALA A 275 15.67 -10.88 16.14
C ALA A 275 16.52 -12.16 16.24
N GLY A 276 17.85 -12.02 16.25
CA GLY A 276 18.82 -13.12 16.24
C GLY A 276 19.00 -13.67 14.81
N TYR A 277 18.97 -12.81 13.81
CA TYR A 277 19.33 -13.16 12.44
C TYR A 277 20.84 -13.30 12.29
N PRO A 278 21.33 -14.23 11.46
CA PRO A 278 22.77 -14.40 11.24
C PRO A 278 23.34 -13.21 10.43
N VAL A 279 24.15 -12.37 11.09
CA VAL A 279 24.68 -11.11 10.51
C VAL A 279 25.71 -11.31 9.39
N ASP A 280 26.26 -12.52 9.26
CA ASP A 280 27.18 -12.96 8.24
C ASP A 280 26.48 -13.61 7.02
N ALA A 281 25.15 -13.74 7.06
CA ALA A 281 24.39 -14.21 5.91
C ALA A 281 24.26 -13.12 4.82
N GLU A 282 24.29 -13.55 3.56
CA GLU A 282 24.00 -12.69 2.40
C GLU A 282 22.50 -12.55 2.14
N ALA A 283 21.71 -13.54 2.58
CA ALA A 283 20.24 -13.47 2.56
C ALA A 283 19.64 -14.41 3.62
N ILE A 284 18.45 -14.07 4.10
CA ILE A 284 17.59 -14.97 4.85
C ILE A 284 16.22 -15.08 4.21
N LEU A 285 15.58 -16.24 4.38
CA LEU A 285 14.15 -16.46 4.15
C LEU A 285 13.46 -16.67 5.49
N LEU A 286 12.44 -15.89 5.76
CA LEU A 286 11.46 -16.13 6.81
C LEU A 286 10.23 -16.75 6.18
N ILE A 287 9.98 -18.02 6.49
CA ILE A 287 8.94 -18.83 5.86
C ILE A 287 7.90 -19.18 6.90
N GLU A 288 6.64 -18.90 6.63
CA GLU A 288 5.53 -19.28 7.49
C GLU A 288 4.60 -20.24 6.76
N LEU A 289 4.39 -21.39 7.36
CA LEU A 289 3.40 -22.38 6.94
C LEU A 289 2.24 -22.33 7.92
N ASP A 290 1.02 -22.34 7.41
CA ASP A 290 -0.17 -22.42 8.23
C ASP A 290 -1.24 -23.32 7.59
N GLY A 291 -2.10 -23.89 8.39
CA GLY A 291 -3.16 -24.77 7.94
C GLY A 291 -3.52 -25.86 8.94
N LEU A 292 -3.93 -27.00 8.42
CA LEU A 292 -4.29 -28.15 9.25
C LEU A 292 -3.04 -28.72 9.95
N ALA A 293 -3.17 -29.12 11.22
CA ALA A 293 -2.09 -29.75 11.94
C ALA A 293 -1.64 -31.08 11.29
N ALA A 294 -2.60 -31.82 10.73
CA ALA A 294 -2.32 -33.00 9.92
C ALA A 294 -1.59 -32.59 8.61
N GLY A 295 -0.37 -33.08 8.42
CA GLY A 295 0.47 -32.75 7.27
C GLY A 295 1.47 -31.61 7.49
N MET A 296 1.32 -30.79 8.52
CA MET A 296 2.20 -29.65 8.80
C MET A 296 3.67 -30.06 8.95
N ASP A 297 3.95 -31.16 9.65
CA ASP A 297 5.31 -31.66 9.84
C ASP A 297 5.91 -32.18 8.51
N ALA A 298 5.10 -32.82 7.67
CA ALA A 298 5.54 -33.28 6.35
C ALA A 298 5.86 -32.10 5.41
N ASP A 299 5.02 -31.09 5.38
CA ASP A 299 5.27 -29.88 4.57
C ASP A 299 6.49 -29.10 5.11
N THR A 300 6.65 -29.02 6.43
CA THR A 300 7.83 -28.43 7.04
C THR A 300 9.10 -29.14 6.59
N ALA A 301 9.15 -30.49 6.68
CA ALA A 301 10.30 -31.28 6.27
C ALA A 301 10.61 -31.14 4.76
N ARG A 302 9.58 -31.02 3.92
CA ARG A 302 9.76 -30.76 2.48
C ARG A 302 10.36 -29.38 2.22
N VAL A 303 9.89 -28.33 2.93
CA VAL A 303 10.46 -26.98 2.84
C VAL A 303 11.91 -26.96 3.31
N GLU A 304 12.24 -27.62 4.43
CA GLU A 304 13.62 -27.75 4.89
C GLU A 304 14.53 -28.42 3.84
N ALA A 305 14.08 -29.53 3.25
CA ALA A 305 14.84 -30.21 2.20
C ALA A 305 15.11 -29.30 0.99
N MET A 306 14.08 -28.59 0.50
CA MET A 306 14.24 -27.65 -0.62
C MET A 306 15.18 -26.48 -0.30
N CYS A 307 15.14 -25.95 0.91
CA CYS A 307 16.10 -24.94 1.34
C CYS A 307 17.53 -25.48 1.39
N GLN A 308 17.73 -26.71 1.89
CA GLN A 308 19.04 -27.40 1.93
C GLN A 308 19.56 -27.64 0.50
N GLU A 309 18.75 -28.16 -0.38
CA GLU A 309 19.09 -28.39 -1.80
C GLU A 309 19.48 -27.10 -2.52
N ALA A 310 18.81 -25.99 -2.19
CA ALA A 310 19.15 -24.66 -2.72
C ALA A 310 20.42 -24.08 -2.13
N GLY A 311 20.98 -24.65 -1.05
CA GLY A 311 22.22 -24.24 -0.40
C GLY A 311 22.01 -23.42 0.88
N ALA A 312 20.94 -23.64 1.62
CA ALA A 312 20.78 -23.07 2.95
C ALA A 312 21.89 -23.58 3.88
N ARG A 313 22.51 -22.68 4.61
CA ARG A 313 23.58 -22.99 5.57
C ARG A 313 23.01 -23.49 6.88
N THR A 314 21.98 -22.82 7.39
CA THR A 314 21.24 -23.26 8.57
C THR A 314 19.74 -23.06 8.34
N ILE A 315 18.95 -23.89 9.01
CA ILE A 315 17.49 -23.72 9.07
C ILE A 315 17.07 -23.84 10.52
N ARG A 316 16.32 -22.86 11.01
CA ARG A 316 15.82 -22.79 12.37
C ARG A 316 14.30 -22.72 12.36
N ILE A 317 13.64 -23.64 13.03
CA ILE A 317 12.19 -23.60 13.27
C ILE A 317 11.97 -22.85 14.59
N ALA A 318 11.04 -21.89 14.60
CA ALA A 318 10.65 -21.17 15.80
C ALA A 318 10.09 -22.15 16.85
N ARG A 319 10.65 -22.14 18.05
CA ARG A 319 10.33 -23.10 19.12
C ARG A 319 8.99 -22.81 19.78
N ASP A 320 8.60 -21.54 19.79
CA ASP A 320 7.41 -21.04 20.46
C ASP A 320 6.92 -19.73 19.80
N GLU A 321 5.76 -19.27 20.25
CA GLU A 321 5.15 -18.03 19.76
C GLU A 321 6.02 -16.78 20.06
N ALA A 322 6.79 -16.79 21.14
CA ALA A 322 7.66 -15.67 21.49
C ALA A 322 8.85 -15.56 20.50
N GLU A 323 9.43 -16.68 20.07
CA GLU A 323 10.46 -16.69 19.04
C GLU A 323 9.88 -16.31 17.68
N ARG A 324 8.71 -16.86 17.31
CA ARG A 324 7.97 -16.49 16.12
C ARG A 324 7.74 -14.98 16.07
N ALA A 325 7.18 -14.42 17.14
CA ALA A 325 6.89 -12.99 17.22
C ALA A 325 8.15 -12.11 17.07
N ARG A 326 9.30 -12.53 17.63
CA ARG A 326 10.58 -11.81 17.46
C ARG A 326 11.06 -11.82 16.01
N LEU A 327 11.02 -12.99 15.34
CA LEU A 327 11.40 -13.10 13.94
C LEU A 327 10.53 -12.18 13.07
N TRP A 328 9.21 -12.20 13.26
CA TRP A 328 8.31 -11.32 12.55
C TRP A 328 8.49 -9.83 12.91
N GLN A 329 8.83 -9.52 14.16
CA GLN A 329 9.11 -8.13 14.56
C GLN A 329 10.32 -7.59 13.81
N GLY A 330 11.42 -8.35 13.69
CA GLY A 330 12.59 -7.97 12.91
C GLY A 330 12.22 -7.66 11.47
N ARG A 331 11.43 -8.52 10.82
CA ARG A 331 10.97 -8.32 9.45
C ARG A 331 10.04 -7.09 9.32
N LYS A 332 8.99 -6.99 10.15
CA LYS A 332 8.02 -5.89 10.09
C LYS A 332 8.64 -4.52 10.46
N LYS A 333 9.74 -4.49 11.18
CA LYS A 333 10.44 -3.25 11.58
C LYS A 333 11.72 -2.97 10.79
N ALA A 334 12.01 -3.78 9.79
CA ALA A 334 13.21 -3.63 8.95
C ALA A 334 13.31 -2.24 8.31
N PHE A 335 12.21 -1.72 7.75
CA PHE A 335 12.19 -0.37 7.17
C PHE A 335 12.63 0.71 8.19
N GLY A 336 12.09 0.66 9.41
CA GLY A 336 12.50 1.59 10.47
C GLY A 336 13.94 1.40 10.93
N ALA A 337 14.47 0.16 10.90
CA ALA A 337 15.85 -0.14 11.25
C ALA A 337 16.85 0.43 10.24
N MET A 338 16.48 0.50 8.96
CA MET A 338 17.31 1.05 7.88
C MET A 338 17.59 2.56 8.01
N GLY A 339 16.79 3.30 8.79
CA GLY A 339 17.07 4.70 9.14
C GLY A 339 18.42 4.92 9.87
N ARG A 340 19.10 3.83 10.28
CA ARG A 340 20.47 3.86 10.79
C ARG A 340 21.54 3.81 9.68
N VAL A 341 21.14 3.37 8.48
CA VAL A 341 22.05 3.24 7.32
C VAL A 341 22.17 4.57 6.60
N SER A 342 21.08 5.33 6.53
CA SER A 342 21.04 6.59 5.81
C SER A 342 20.04 7.56 6.43
N PRO A 343 20.24 8.89 6.35
CA PRO A 343 19.34 9.88 6.94
C PRO A 343 17.95 9.89 6.29
N HIS A 344 17.89 9.53 5.02
CA HIS A 344 16.62 9.43 4.28
C HIS A 344 16.55 8.08 3.54
N LEU A 345 15.34 7.61 3.33
CA LEU A 345 15.05 6.37 2.61
C LEU A 345 13.94 6.62 1.62
N VAL A 346 14.04 6.02 0.46
CA VAL A 346 12.92 5.87 -0.48
C VAL A 346 12.77 4.40 -0.81
N VAL A 347 11.53 3.92 -0.83
CA VAL A 347 11.22 2.54 -1.15
C VAL A 347 10.57 2.47 -2.53
N GLN A 348 11.03 1.55 -3.35
CA GLN A 348 10.34 1.17 -4.58
C GLN A 348 9.46 -0.05 -4.33
N ASP A 349 8.51 -0.25 -5.22
CA ASP A 349 7.53 -1.32 -5.14
C ASP A 349 7.21 -1.75 -6.57
N ALA A 350 7.79 -2.84 -6.99
CA ALA A 350 7.58 -3.43 -8.30
C ALA A 350 7.38 -4.94 -8.16
N VAL A 351 6.53 -5.53 -8.98
CA VAL A 351 6.37 -6.99 -9.02
C VAL A 351 7.08 -7.52 -10.26
N ILE A 352 7.74 -8.66 -10.12
CA ILE A 352 8.36 -9.38 -11.21
C ILE A 352 7.97 -10.88 -11.16
N PRO A 353 8.03 -11.60 -12.30
CA PRO A 353 7.91 -13.04 -12.27
C PRO A 353 8.95 -13.66 -11.33
N ARG A 354 8.55 -14.49 -10.38
CA ARG A 354 9.44 -15.11 -9.37
C ARG A 354 10.67 -15.79 -9.95
N THR A 355 10.53 -16.42 -11.10
CA THR A 355 11.63 -17.06 -11.80
C THR A 355 12.73 -16.11 -12.26
N ARG A 356 12.42 -14.79 -12.33
CA ARG A 356 13.35 -13.73 -12.71
C ARG A 356 14.00 -13.05 -11.50
N LEU A 357 13.63 -13.42 -10.27
CA LEU A 357 14.19 -12.83 -9.03
C LEU A 357 15.71 -12.81 -9.00
N PRO A 358 16.45 -13.93 -9.29
CA PRO A 358 17.92 -13.92 -9.22
C PRO A 358 18.55 -12.90 -10.18
N GLU A 359 18.04 -12.82 -11.40
CA GLU A 359 18.52 -11.94 -12.46
C GLU A 359 18.25 -10.46 -12.14
N VAL A 360 17.00 -10.14 -11.77
CA VAL A 360 16.63 -8.74 -11.48
C VAL A 360 17.34 -8.23 -10.23
N LEU A 361 17.49 -9.03 -9.17
CA LEU A 361 18.23 -8.64 -7.98
C LEU A 361 19.74 -8.43 -8.28
N ALA A 362 20.33 -9.20 -9.19
CA ALA A 362 21.69 -8.95 -9.66
C ALA A 362 21.77 -7.60 -10.40
N SER A 363 20.84 -7.32 -11.30
CA SER A 363 20.77 -6.04 -12.03
C SER A 363 20.57 -4.85 -11.09
N ILE A 364 19.71 -4.97 -10.06
CA ILE A 364 19.52 -3.92 -9.03
C ILE A 364 20.84 -3.64 -8.31
N ARG A 365 21.60 -4.68 -7.96
CA ARG A 365 22.93 -4.52 -7.33
C ARG A 365 23.94 -3.81 -8.25
N GLU A 366 23.94 -4.13 -9.54
CA GLU A 366 24.78 -3.46 -10.53
C GLU A 366 24.41 -1.99 -10.69
N ILE A 367 23.10 -1.67 -10.74
CA ILE A 367 22.60 -0.28 -10.76
C ILE A 367 23.06 0.45 -9.51
N ALA A 368 22.90 -0.14 -8.32
CA ALA A 368 23.35 0.45 -7.06
C ALA A 368 24.85 0.78 -7.08
N THR A 369 25.67 -0.16 -7.54
CA THR A 369 27.13 0.01 -7.65
C THR A 369 27.49 1.13 -8.62
N ARG A 370 26.89 1.17 -9.78
CA ARG A 370 27.16 2.17 -10.84
C ARG A 370 26.81 3.59 -10.40
N HIS A 371 25.71 3.75 -9.67
CA HIS A 371 25.28 5.05 -9.15
C HIS A 371 25.88 5.40 -7.79
N GLY A 372 26.64 4.50 -7.16
CA GLY A 372 27.22 4.73 -5.84
C GLY A 372 26.18 4.94 -4.75
N ILE A 373 25.07 4.17 -4.79
CA ILE A 373 23.97 4.26 -3.83
C ILE A 373 23.88 2.98 -2.99
N THR A 374 23.36 3.10 -1.79
CA THR A 374 23.10 1.95 -0.91
C THR A 374 21.66 1.48 -1.06
N ILE A 375 21.49 0.19 -1.36
CA ILE A 375 20.16 -0.47 -1.42
C ILE A 375 20.11 -1.59 -0.38
N CYS A 376 19.05 -1.60 0.41
CA CYS A 376 18.70 -2.67 1.32
C CYS A 376 17.42 -3.34 0.81
N ASN A 377 17.43 -4.68 0.66
CA ASN A 377 16.28 -5.39 0.12
C ASN A 377 15.55 -6.16 1.22
N VAL A 378 14.27 -5.85 1.38
CA VAL A 378 13.35 -6.60 2.23
C VAL A 378 12.00 -6.68 1.51
N PHE A 379 11.55 -7.87 1.13
CA PHE A 379 10.43 -8.01 0.19
C PHE A 379 9.69 -9.34 0.31
N HIS A 380 8.51 -9.40 -0.32
CA HIS A 380 7.68 -10.59 -0.42
C HIS A 380 8.20 -11.48 -1.55
N ALA A 381 8.97 -12.51 -1.19
CA ALA A 381 9.63 -13.35 -2.20
C ALA A 381 8.64 -14.31 -2.87
N ASP A 382 7.53 -14.62 -2.20
CA ASP A 382 6.53 -15.58 -2.64
C ASP A 382 5.66 -15.10 -3.82
N ASP A 383 5.36 -13.81 -3.90
CA ASP A 383 4.59 -13.23 -5.01
C ASP A 383 5.44 -12.38 -5.97
N GLY A 384 6.73 -12.19 -5.67
CA GLY A 384 7.66 -11.44 -6.50
C GLY A 384 7.60 -9.92 -6.32
N ASN A 385 6.94 -9.45 -5.26
CA ASN A 385 6.85 -8.02 -4.94
C ASN A 385 8.12 -7.54 -4.26
N LEU A 386 8.92 -6.75 -4.98
CA LEU A 386 10.22 -6.24 -4.57
C LEU A 386 10.09 -4.87 -3.91
N HIS A 387 10.80 -4.69 -2.78
CA HIS A 387 10.95 -3.40 -2.12
C HIS A 387 12.42 -3.02 -1.97
N PRO A 388 13.11 -2.57 -3.05
CA PRO A 388 14.43 -1.96 -2.93
C PRO A 388 14.32 -0.68 -2.10
N ASN A 389 14.97 -0.66 -0.94
CA ASN A 389 15.02 0.50 -0.05
C ASN A 389 16.33 1.23 -0.30
N ILE A 390 16.24 2.41 -0.88
CA ILE A 390 17.40 3.21 -1.30
C ILE A 390 17.68 4.24 -0.22
N GLY A 391 18.87 4.14 0.39
CA GLY A 391 19.34 5.11 1.36
C GLY A 391 20.02 6.29 0.66
N TYR A 392 19.76 7.53 1.13
CA TYR A 392 20.36 8.73 0.58
C TYR A 392 20.31 9.92 1.55
N ASP A 393 21.01 11.02 1.24
CA ASP A 393 20.84 12.31 1.90
C ASP A 393 20.00 13.25 1.02
N ALA A 394 18.77 13.56 1.45
CA ALA A 394 17.90 14.50 0.75
C ALA A 394 18.40 15.95 0.76
N ASN A 395 19.44 16.27 1.53
CA ASN A 395 20.09 17.59 1.52
C ASN A 395 21.24 17.69 0.49
N ASP A 396 21.61 16.56 -0.15
CA ASP A 396 22.57 16.51 -1.25
C ASP A 396 21.84 16.40 -2.60
N PRO A 397 21.79 17.50 -3.40
CA PRO A 397 21.10 17.49 -4.69
C PRO A 397 21.71 16.52 -5.72
N ASP A 398 23.02 16.28 -5.67
CA ASP A 398 23.70 15.36 -6.58
C ASP A 398 23.35 13.91 -6.24
N GLU A 399 23.25 13.59 -4.95
CA GLU A 399 22.81 12.29 -4.51
C GLU A 399 21.32 12.05 -4.86
N GLN A 400 20.46 13.04 -4.65
CA GLN A 400 19.07 12.98 -5.08
C GLN A 400 18.93 12.68 -6.58
N ALA A 401 19.69 13.37 -7.43
CA ALA A 401 19.66 13.17 -8.88
C ALA A 401 20.10 11.75 -9.27
N ARG A 402 21.17 11.22 -8.62
CA ARG A 402 21.64 9.85 -8.82
C ARG A 402 20.58 8.83 -8.41
N VAL A 403 19.95 9.03 -7.25
CA VAL A 403 18.88 8.14 -6.73
C VAL A 403 17.69 8.14 -7.68
N GLN A 404 17.22 9.31 -8.12
CA GLN A 404 16.09 9.38 -9.07
C GLN A 404 16.41 8.66 -10.39
N THR A 405 17.66 8.78 -10.89
CA THR A 405 18.08 8.06 -12.10
C THR A 405 18.08 6.55 -11.86
N ALA A 406 18.66 6.10 -10.75
CA ALA A 406 18.70 4.69 -10.38
C ALA A 406 17.29 4.10 -10.20
N MET A 407 16.36 4.85 -9.59
CA MET A 407 14.96 4.43 -9.43
C MET A 407 14.29 4.17 -10.79
N ARG A 408 14.50 5.06 -11.78
CA ARG A 408 13.98 4.86 -13.14
C ARG A 408 14.56 3.62 -13.80
N GLU A 409 15.88 3.40 -13.68
CA GLU A 409 16.54 2.22 -14.24
C GLU A 409 16.06 0.92 -13.58
N ILE A 410 15.87 0.90 -12.26
CA ILE A 410 15.33 -0.25 -11.52
C ILE A 410 13.90 -0.55 -12.01
N MET A 411 13.05 0.47 -12.11
CA MET A 411 11.67 0.30 -12.57
C MET A 411 11.63 -0.22 -14.01
N ALA A 412 12.42 0.35 -14.91
CA ALA A 412 12.52 -0.11 -16.30
C ALA A 412 13.01 -1.57 -16.38
N THR A 413 13.96 -1.96 -15.53
CA THR A 413 14.48 -3.33 -15.44
C THR A 413 13.38 -4.30 -15.00
N CYS A 414 12.59 -3.93 -13.98
CA CYS A 414 11.47 -4.76 -13.52
C CYS A 414 10.41 -4.94 -14.61
N VAL A 415 10.03 -3.87 -15.30
CA VAL A 415 9.06 -3.93 -16.42
C VAL A 415 9.61 -4.78 -17.58
N ALA A 416 10.87 -4.60 -17.96
CA ALA A 416 11.51 -5.40 -19.01
C ALA A 416 11.60 -6.90 -18.67
N ALA A 417 11.63 -7.23 -17.38
CA ALA A 417 11.55 -8.62 -16.91
C ALA A 417 10.13 -9.22 -16.98
N GLY A 418 9.14 -8.47 -17.47
CA GLY A 418 7.74 -8.88 -17.52
C GLY A 418 6.96 -8.55 -16.24
N GLY A 419 7.46 -7.60 -15.46
CA GLY A 419 6.88 -7.12 -14.22
C GLY A 419 5.98 -5.90 -14.37
N THR A 420 5.66 -5.26 -13.23
CA THR A 420 4.80 -4.09 -13.12
C THR A 420 5.44 -3.00 -12.26
N ILE A 421 4.93 -1.77 -12.35
CA ILE A 421 5.45 -0.59 -11.64
C ILE A 421 4.95 -0.49 -10.19
N THR A 422 4.00 -1.30 -9.78
CA THR A 422 3.51 -1.36 -8.40
C THR A 422 3.00 -2.74 -8.07
N GLY A 423 3.25 -3.19 -6.85
CA GLY A 423 2.69 -4.41 -6.29
C GLY A 423 1.55 -4.13 -5.33
N GLU A 424 1.79 -3.22 -4.38
CA GLU A 424 0.83 -2.93 -3.31
C GLU A 424 0.77 -1.45 -2.89
N HIS A 425 1.80 -0.62 -3.23
CA HIS A 425 1.85 0.77 -2.76
C HIS A 425 0.91 1.70 -3.52
N GLY A 426 0.48 1.34 -4.73
CA GLY A 426 -0.30 2.19 -5.62
C GLY A 426 0.56 3.10 -6.49
N ILE A 427 -0.11 3.93 -7.27
CA ILE A 427 0.50 4.89 -8.21
C ILE A 427 0.63 6.27 -7.57
N GLY A 428 -0.44 6.77 -6.96
CA GLY A 428 -0.49 8.07 -6.29
C GLY A 428 0.04 9.21 -7.12
N LEU A 429 1.02 9.94 -6.55
CA LEU A 429 1.84 10.95 -7.24
C LEU A 429 3.18 10.40 -7.71
N ASP A 430 3.71 9.39 -7.01
CA ASP A 430 5.09 8.91 -7.16
C ASP A 430 5.34 8.21 -8.50
N LYS A 431 4.35 7.46 -8.97
CA LYS A 431 4.52 6.55 -10.12
C LYS A 431 3.79 6.98 -11.39
N LEU A 432 3.23 8.20 -11.43
CA LEU A 432 2.53 8.71 -12.60
C LEU A 432 3.38 8.63 -13.88
N ASP A 433 4.66 9.01 -13.79
CA ASP A 433 5.58 9.04 -14.92
C ASP A 433 5.98 7.64 -15.41
N TYR A 434 5.72 6.59 -14.62
CA TYR A 434 6.00 5.20 -15.00
C TYR A 434 4.81 4.51 -15.67
N MET A 435 3.61 5.07 -15.59
CA MET A 435 2.40 4.47 -16.19
C MET A 435 2.57 4.17 -17.69
N PRO A 436 3.18 5.05 -18.53
CA PRO A 436 3.41 4.76 -19.94
C PRO A 436 4.39 3.62 -20.24
N LEU A 437 5.15 3.12 -19.23
CA LEU A 437 6.01 1.95 -19.41
C LEU A 437 5.21 0.65 -19.57
N ILE A 438 3.98 0.62 -19.05
CA ILE A 438 3.12 -0.57 -19.04
C ILE A 438 1.87 -0.37 -19.88
N PHE A 439 1.27 0.82 -19.84
CA PHE A 439 -0.04 1.08 -20.43
C PHE A 439 0.07 1.91 -21.71
N SER A 440 -0.58 1.46 -22.76
CA SER A 440 -0.73 2.26 -23.99
C SER A 440 -1.61 3.49 -23.76
N ASP A 441 -1.53 4.46 -24.69
CA ASP A 441 -2.37 5.66 -24.64
C ASP A 441 -3.87 5.33 -24.64
N GLU A 442 -4.29 4.27 -25.36
CA GLU A 442 -5.67 3.80 -25.37
C GLU A 442 -6.10 3.24 -24.01
N SER A 443 -5.21 2.49 -23.35
CA SER A 443 -5.46 1.97 -22.01
C SER A 443 -5.59 3.10 -20.99
N LEU A 444 -4.67 4.07 -21.01
CA LEU A 444 -4.73 5.25 -20.16
C LEU A 444 -5.98 6.09 -20.42
N ALA A 445 -6.37 6.26 -21.69
CA ALA A 445 -7.63 6.93 -22.06
C ALA A 445 -8.88 6.16 -21.55
N ALA A 446 -8.84 4.82 -21.53
CA ALA A 446 -9.91 4.00 -20.95
C ALA A 446 -10.02 4.20 -19.43
N MET A 447 -8.89 4.26 -18.72
CA MET A 447 -8.85 4.56 -17.28
C MET A 447 -9.42 5.97 -16.99
N CYS A 448 -9.10 6.96 -17.82
CA CYS A 448 -9.69 8.31 -17.71
C CYS A 448 -11.22 8.29 -17.86
N ARG A 449 -11.75 7.57 -18.84
CA ARG A 449 -13.20 7.43 -19.04
C ARG A 449 -13.88 6.74 -17.87
N LEU A 450 -13.24 5.72 -17.29
CA LEU A 450 -13.77 5.07 -16.09
C LEU A 450 -13.83 6.04 -14.91
N ARG A 451 -12.78 6.84 -14.69
CA ARG A 451 -12.78 7.89 -13.67
C ARG A 451 -13.89 8.91 -13.89
N GLU A 452 -14.14 9.33 -15.14
CA GLU A 452 -15.20 10.28 -15.51
C GLU A 452 -16.61 9.75 -15.18
N VAL A 453 -16.81 8.42 -15.11
CA VAL A 453 -18.09 7.82 -14.67
C VAL A 453 -18.35 8.09 -13.19
N PHE A 454 -17.32 7.99 -12.35
CA PHE A 454 -17.43 8.19 -10.90
C PHE A 454 -17.26 9.66 -10.48
N ASP A 455 -16.40 10.40 -11.20
CA ASP A 455 -16.01 11.78 -10.86
C ASP A 455 -15.80 12.60 -12.13
N PRO A 456 -16.89 13.02 -12.80
CA PRO A 456 -16.80 13.77 -14.06
C PRO A 456 -16.10 15.12 -13.92
N ASP A 457 -16.16 15.73 -12.74
CA ASP A 457 -15.54 17.03 -12.44
C ASP A 457 -14.12 16.89 -11.81
N ARG A 458 -13.63 15.66 -11.58
CA ARG A 458 -12.31 15.34 -11.01
C ARG A 458 -12.03 16.02 -9.68
N ARG A 459 -13.04 16.05 -8.82
CA ARG A 459 -12.99 16.70 -7.50
C ARG A 459 -12.39 15.83 -6.41
N SER A 460 -12.54 14.49 -6.52
CA SER A 460 -12.00 13.54 -5.54
C SER A 460 -10.56 13.20 -5.89
N ASN A 461 -9.66 13.45 -4.96
CA ASN A 461 -8.23 13.16 -5.05
C ASN A 461 -7.59 13.57 -6.40
N PRO A 462 -7.65 14.87 -6.78
CA PRO A 462 -7.20 15.33 -8.08
C PRO A 462 -5.69 15.13 -8.29
N GLY A 463 -5.28 14.89 -9.55
CA GLY A 463 -3.86 14.77 -9.94
C GLY A 463 -3.20 13.47 -9.49
N LYS A 464 -3.96 12.43 -9.19
CA LYS A 464 -3.45 11.13 -8.77
C LYS A 464 -3.83 10.01 -9.75
N VAL A 465 -3.07 8.91 -9.71
CA VAL A 465 -3.29 7.62 -10.38
C VAL A 465 -3.11 7.69 -11.90
N ILE A 466 -3.79 8.59 -12.59
CA ILE A 466 -3.79 8.65 -14.06
C ILE A 466 -3.01 9.89 -14.51
N PRO A 467 -1.98 9.75 -15.37
CA PRO A 467 -1.22 10.88 -15.88
C PRO A 467 -2.11 11.91 -16.60
N ILE A 468 -1.93 13.19 -16.31
CA ILE A 468 -2.76 14.28 -16.88
C ILE A 468 -2.74 14.28 -18.41
N HIS A 469 -1.61 13.96 -19.04
CA HIS A 469 -1.46 13.91 -20.49
C HIS A 469 -2.36 12.87 -21.19
N SER A 470 -2.87 11.90 -20.46
CA SER A 470 -3.81 10.88 -20.97
C SER A 470 -5.28 11.27 -20.83
N CYS A 471 -5.56 12.43 -20.23
CA CYS A 471 -6.90 12.94 -20.02
C CYS A 471 -7.30 13.99 -21.10
N ARG A 472 -8.61 14.21 -21.30
CA ARG A 472 -9.13 15.19 -22.28
C ARG A 472 -8.56 16.60 -22.10
N GLU A 473 -8.36 17.02 -20.87
CA GLU A 473 -7.79 18.35 -20.55
C GLU A 473 -6.36 18.51 -21.06
N TRP A 474 -5.55 17.45 -21.01
CA TRP A 474 -4.20 17.48 -21.57
C TRP A 474 -4.22 17.62 -23.10
N HIS A 475 -5.15 16.93 -23.78
CA HIS A 475 -5.29 17.07 -25.22
C HIS A 475 -5.79 18.45 -25.64
N ALA A 476 -6.57 19.12 -24.80
CA ALA A 476 -7.04 20.49 -25.02
C ALA A 476 -6.00 21.56 -24.65
N ALA A 477 -4.93 21.22 -23.89
CA ALA A 477 -3.89 22.16 -23.52
C ALA A 477 -3.03 22.56 -24.73
N PRO A 478 -2.58 23.83 -24.82
CA PRO A 478 -1.67 24.28 -25.88
C PRO A 478 -0.38 23.43 -25.91
N LYS A 479 0.15 23.15 -27.09
CA LYS A 479 1.39 22.36 -27.28
C LYS A 479 2.59 22.86 -26.46
N ALA A 480 2.62 24.14 -26.11
CA ALA A 480 3.66 24.75 -25.26
C ALA A 480 3.62 24.30 -23.79
N ALA A 481 2.48 23.76 -23.30
CA ALA A 481 2.36 23.23 -21.96
C ALA A 481 2.69 21.72 -21.86
N ARG A 482 2.95 21.08 -23.01
CA ARG A 482 3.36 19.67 -23.12
C ARG A 482 4.87 19.50 -23.04
N GLY A 483 5.53 20.41 -22.35
CA GLY A 483 6.98 20.43 -22.25
C GLY A 483 7.56 19.11 -21.75
N VAL A 484 8.44 18.64 -22.53
CA VAL A 484 9.42 17.55 -22.63
C VAL A 484 9.76 16.89 -21.32
#